data_f21fe8ddcddc1d1be8d1d29694e7a0b8
#
_entry.id   f21fe8ddcddc1d1be8d1d29694e7a0b8
#
_cell.length_a   1.000
_cell.length_b   1.000
_cell.length_c   1.000
_cell.angle_alpha   90.00
_cell.angle_beta   90.00
_cell.angle_gamma   90.00
#
_symmetry.space_group_name_H-M   'P 1'
#
loop_
_entity.id
_entity.type
_entity.pdbx_description
1 polymer ?
#
loop_
_entity_poly.entity_id
_entity_poly.type
_entity_poly.pdbx_seq_one_letter_code
_entity_poly.pdbx_strand_id
1 'polypeptide(L)'
;RIETYGTVDELNAQLGVAIAAGLEATLATELTRVQNELFHLGSDLCVLEADKSTRPVPRIEDKHVRALEAAMDRMTEPLAPLTNFILPGGSPGAAHLHVARTVCRRAERLAVALAREEAIGSWVIPYLNRLSDALFVMAGWENRHRGVEDVTWNSRLWGDIPLFVVKAVAGELLQEKG
;
A
#
# COMPACT_ATOMS: atom_id res chain seq x y z
N ARG A 1 -0.80 -1.29 -19.69
CA ARG A 1 -0.22 -2.50 -19.13
C ARG A 1 1.24 -2.29 -18.72
N ILE A 2 2.12 -1.81 -19.62
CA ILE A 2 3.55 -1.58 -19.32
C ILE A 2 3.71 -0.62 -18.14
N GLU A 3 2.99 0.49 -18.13
CA GLU A 3 2.98 1.48 -17.05
C GLU A 3 2.59 0.85 -15.71
N THR A 4 1.60 -0.04 -15.73
CA THR A 4 1.09 -0.69 -14.53
C THR A 4 2.14 -1.59 -13.89
N TYR A 5 2.74 -2.54 -14.65
CA TYR A 5 3.75 -3.42 -14.07
C TYR A 5 5.08 -2.71 -13.81
N GLY A 6 5.42 -1.65 -14.57
CA GLY A 6 6.57 -0.80 -14.27
C GLY A 6 6.42 -0.08 -12.93
N THR A 7 5.21 0.38 -12.60
CA THR A 7 4.93 0.97 -11.27
C THR A 7 4.95 -0.09 -10.16
N VAL A 8 4.59 -1.34 -10.45
CA VAL A 8 4.75 -2.47 -9.50
C VAL A 8 6.23 -2.74 -9.23
N ASP A 9 7.08 -2.66 -10.25
CA ASP A 9 8.53 -2.80 -10.09
C ASP A 9 9.14 -1.65 -9.26
N GLU A 10 8.70 -0.40 -9.50
CA GLU A 10 9.06 0.75 -8.66
C GLU A 10 8.67 0.54 -7.19
N LEU A 11 7.45 0.02 -6.93
CA LEU A 11 7.00 -0.33 -5.59
C LEU A 11 7.93 -1.37 -4.96
N ASN A 12 8.30 -2.40 -5.71
CA ASN A 12 9.18 -3.46 -5.23
C ASN A 12 10.57 -2.92 -4.84
N ALA A 13 11.14 -2.04 -5.69
CA ALA A 13 12.40 -1.36 -5.39
C ALA A 13 12.29 -0.47 -4.13
N GLN A 14 11.17 0.24 -3.96
CA GLN A 14 10.93 1.07 -2.77
C GLN A 14 10.85 0.24 -1.49
N LEU A 15 10.29 -0.98 -1.53
CA LEU A 15 10.32 -1.91 -0.38
C LEU A 15 11.77 -2.32 -0.06
N GLY A 16 12.59 -2.56 -1.07
CA GLY A 16 14.03 -2.82 -0.89
C GLY A 16 14.75 -1.68 -0.17
N VAL A 17 14.44 -0.42 -0.51
CA VAL A 17 14.97 0.77 0.18
C VAL A 17 14.52 0.79 1.64
N ALA A 18 13.24 0.51 1.93
CA ALA A 18 12.73 0.46 3.29
C ALA A 18 13.45 -0.62 4.13
N ILE A 19 13.66 -1.82 3.58
CA ILE A 19 14.40 -2.91 4.23
C ILE A 19 15.85 -2.47 4.51
N ALA A 20 16.52 -1.88 3.52
CA ALA A 20 17.91 -1.42 3.65
C ALA A 20 18.07 -0.25 4.66
N ALA A 21 17.01 0.49 4.94
CA ALA A 21 16.98 1.51 5.99
C ALA A 21 17.01 0.93 7.42
N GLY A 22 17.00 -0.40 7.56
CA GLY A 22 17.18 -1.11 8.83
C GLY A 22 15.87 -1.32 9.60
N LEU A 23 14.87 -1.88 8.97
CA LEU A 23 13.61 -2.28 9.62
C LEU A 23 13.83 -3.36 10.68
N GLU A 24 12.84 -3.49 11.59
CA GLU A 24 12.80 -4.62 12.50
C GLU A 24 12.74 -5.96 11.70
N ALA A 25 13.39 -7.00 12.24
CA ALA A 25 13.66 -8.24 11.51
C ALA A 25 12.39 -8.97 11.04
N THR A 26 11.34 -9.00 11.88
CA THR A 26 10.05 -9.61 11.51
C THR A 26 9.40 -8.86 10.35
N LEU A 27 9.42 -7.53 10.40
CA LEU A 27 8.88 -6.68 9.35
C LEU A 27 9.69 -6.81 8.05
N ALA A 28 11.03 -6.84 8.14
CA ALA A 28 11.89 -7.07 6.98
C ALA A 28 11.62 -8.42 6.30
N THR A 29 11.37 -9.47 7.09
CA THR A 29 11.00 -10.81 6.59
C THR A 29 9.65 -10.75 5.86
N GLU A 30 8.65 -10.11 6.44
CA GLU A 30 7.32 -9.95 5.85
C GLU A 30 7.39 -9.18 4.52
N LEU A 31 8.16 -8.08 4.49
CA LEU A 31 8.34 -7.30 3.25
C LEU A 31 9.13 -8.05 2.18
N THR A 32 10.08 -8.89 2.56
CA THR A 32 10.77 -9.77 1.59
C THR A 32 9.79 -10.77 0.95
N ARG A 33 8.82 -11.28 1.71
CA ARG A 33 7.71 -12.09 1.16
C ARG A 33 6.90 -11.27 0.15
N VAL A 34 6.51 -10.04 0.53
CA VAL A 34 5.76 -9.12 -0.35
C VAL A 34 6.54 -8.81 -1.63
N GLN A 35 7.85 -8.61 -1.57
CA GLN A 35 8.66 -8.40 -2.76
C GLN A 35 8.58 -9.57 -3.76
N ASN A 36 8.58 -10.82 -3.27
CA ASN A 36 8.37 -12.00 -4.12
C ASN A 36 6.96 -12.02 -4.71
N GLU A 37 5.94 -11.67 -3.93
CA GLU A 37 4.55 -11.58 -4.41
C GLU A 37 4.38 -10.47 -5.47
N LEU A 38 5.12 -9.34 -5.36
CA LEU A 38 5.11 -8.29 -6.39
C LEU A 38 5.72 -8.77 -7.72
N PHE A 39 6.68 -9.70 -7.70
CA PHE A 39 7.13 -10.37 -8.93
C PHE A 39 6.04 -11.29 -9.50
N HIS A 40 5.26 -11.99 -8.67
CA HIS A 40 4.10 -12.75 -9.14
C HIS A 40 3.06 -11.81 -9.77
N LEU A 41 2.79 -10.66 -9.14
CA LEU A 41 1.88 -9.63 -9.66
C LEU A 41 2.36 -9.07 -11.00
N GLY A 42 3.64 -8.74 -11.11
CA GLY A 42 4.25 -8.28 -12.36
C GLY A 42 4.14 -9.32 -13.48
N SER A 43 4.40 -10.59 -13.16
CA SER A 43 4.25 -11.72 -14.10
C SER A 43 2.80 -11.89 -14.54
N ASP A 44 1.85 -11.81 -13.60
CA ASP A 44 0.41 -11.88 -13.87
C ASP A 44 -0.03 -10.73 -14.81
N LEU A 45 0.49 -9.53 -14.62
CA LEU A 45 0.20 -8.37 -15.46
C LEU A 45 0.91 -8.39 -16.82
N CYS A 46 2.08 -9.02 -16.95
CA CYS A 46 2.83 -9.06 -18.22
C CYS A 46 2.16 -9.90 -19.30
N VAL A 47 1.44 -10.97 -18.91
CA VAL A 47 0.83 -11.92 -19.85
C VAL A 47 -0.67 -11.64 -19.97
N LEU A 48 -1.19 -11.60 -21.18
CA LEU A 48 -2.63 -11.45 -21.44
C LEU A 48 -3.41 -12.61 -20.85
N GLU A 49 -4.58 -12.37 -20.30
CA GLU A 49 -5.42 -13.43 -19.70
C GLU A 49 -5.70 -14.58 -20.68
N ALA A 50 -5.92 -14.27 -21.96
CA ALA A 50 -6.15 -15.26 -23.02
C ALA A 50 -4.96 -16.19 -23.27
N ASP A 51 -3.72 -15.72 -23.02
CA ASP A 51 -2.50 -16.48 -23.29
C ASP A 51 -2.04 -17.33 -22.09
N LYS A 52 -2.61 -17.12 -20.91
CA LYS A 52 -2.15 -17.77 -19.67
C LYS A 52 -2.36 -19.29 -19.63
N SER A 53 -3.30 -19.80 -20.44
CA SER A 53 -3.51 -21.24 -20.60
C SER A 53 -2.32 -21.94 -21.28
N THR A 54 -1.64 -21.24 -22.18
CA THR A 54 -0.49 -21.75 -22.93
C THR A 54 0.85 -21.26 -22.38
N ARG A 55 0.82 -20.18 -21.59
CA ARG A 55 1.99 -19.56 -20.94
C ARG A 55 1.73 -19.40 -19.45
N PRO A 56 1.81 -20.49 -18.67
CA PRO A 56 1.57 -20.41 -17.23
C PRO A 56 2.61 -19.51 -16.56
N VAL A 57 2.12 -18.58 -15.73
CA VAL A 57 2.94 -17.65 -14.94
C VAL A 57 2.51 -17.66 -13.49
N PRO A 58 3.39 -17.32 -12.54
CA PRO A 58 2.98 -17.05 -11.18
C PRO A 58 1.89 -15.98 -11.14
N ARG A 59 0.88 -16.17 -10.28
CA ARG A 59 -0.27 -15.28 -10.17
C ARG A 59 -0.50 -14.87 -8.73
N ILE A 60 -1.19 -13.73 -8.57
CA ILE A 60 -1.77 -13.36 -7.28
C ILE A 60 -3.11 -14.09 -7.11
N GLU A 61 -3.31 -14.64 -5.91
CA GLU A 61 -4.46 -15.42 -5.50
C GLU A 61 -4.99 -14.92 -4.15
N ASP A 62 -6.18 -15.37 -3.75
CA ASP A 62 -6.82 -15.08 -2.46
C ASP A 62 -5.88 -15.27 -1.25
N LYS A 63 -5.08 -16.33 -1.25
CA LYS A 63 -4.12 -16.64 -0.17
C LYS A 63 -3.14 -15.48 0.12
N HIS A 64 -2.72 -14.72 -0.91
CA HIS A 64 -1.80 -13.60 -0.75
C HIS A 64 -2.49 -12.40 -0.08
N VAL A 65 -3.76 -12.16 -0.42
CA VAL A 65 -4.58 -11.13 0.22
C VAL A 65 -4.80 -11.48 1.70
N ARG A 66 -5.19 -12.71 2.00
CA ARG A 66 -5.36 -13.18 3.39
C ARG A 66 -4.07 -13.12 4.20
N ALA A 67 -2.92 -13.37 3.58
CA ALA A 67 -1.64 -13.25 4.27
C ALA A 67 -1.35 -11.80 4.69
N LEU A 68 -1.69 -10.80 3.85
CA LEU A 68 -1.60 -9.38 4.21
C LEU A 68 -2.56 -9.02 5.34
N GLU A 69 -3.80 -9.51 5.29
CA GLU A 69 -4.81 -9.27 6.34
C GLU A 69 -4.34 -9.84 7.68
N ALA A 70 -3.86 -11.08 7.69
CA ALA A 70 -3.32 -11.70 8.89
C ALA A 70 -2.08 -10.97 9.45
N ALA A 71 -1.24 -10.40 8.59
CA ALA A 71 -0.10 -9.58 9.01
C ALA A 71 -0.58 -8.25 9.63
N MET A 72 -1.57 -7.60 9.02
CA MET A 72 -2.17 -6.38 9.56
C MET A 72 -2.81 -6.60 10.95
N ASP A 73 -3.57 -7.68 11.10
CA ASP A 73 -4.22 -8.00 12.38
C ASP A 73 -3.19 -8.12 13.51
N ARG A 74 -2.12 -8.88 13.28
CA ARG A 74 -1.03 -9.04 14.25
C ARG A 74 -0.32 -7.73 14.58
N MET A 75 -0.10 -6.88 13.58
CA MET A 75 0.66 -5.64 13.74
C MET A 75 -0.20 -4.51 14.31
N THR A 76 -1.52 -4.56 14.13
CA THR A 76 -2.46 -3.57 14.66
C THR A 76 -2.72 -3.78 16.16
N GLU A 77 -2.69 -5.01 16.65
CA GLU A 77 -3.00 -5.35 18.04
C GLU A 77 -2.26 -4.48 19.08
N PRO A 78 -0.94 -4.23 18.94
CA PRO A 78 -0.21 -3.39 19.88
C PRO A 78 -0.37 -1.88 19.63
N LEU A 79 -1.01 -1.44 18.55
CA LEU A 79 -1.13 -0.03 18.20
C LEU A 79 -2.31 0.62 18.91
N ALA A 80 -2.12 1.88 19.31
CA ALA A 80 -3.22 2.69 19.80
C ALA A 80 -4.19 3.05 18.65
N PRO A 81 -5.50 3.13 18.91
CA PRO A 81 -6.46 3.60 17.91
C PRO A 81 -6.11 5.00 17.42
N LEU A 82 -6.07 5.18 16.10
CA LEU A 82 -5.87 6.50 15.52
C LEU A 82 -7.15 7.34 15.65
N THR A 83 -7.02 8.52 16.24
CA THR A 83 -8.12 9.48 16.42
C THR A 83 -8.05 10.63 15.41
N ASN A 84 -6.96 10.72 14.64
CA ASN A 84 -6.71 11.76 13.64
C ASN A 84 -5.80 11.24 12.54
N PHE A 85 -5.69 11.95 11.42
CA PHE A 85 -4.68 11.68 10.41
C PHE A 85 -3.28 11.87 10.98
N ILE A 86 -2.34 11.05 10.54
CA ILE A 86 -0.92 11.19 10.85
C ILE A 86 -0.16 11.74 9.64
N LEU A 87 0.88 12.50 9.91
CA LEU A 87 1.81 12.96 8.87
C LEU A 87 2.72 11.77 8.48
N PRO A 88 2.90 11.51 7.18
CA PRO A 88 3.83 10.47 6.72
C PRO A 88 5.25 10.78 7.17
N GLY A 89 5.86 9.91 8.00
CA GLY A 89 7.18 10.16 8.57
C GLY A 89 7.53 9.18 9.67
N GLY A 90 8.34 9.65 10.62
CA GLY A 90 8.82 8.86 11.75
C GLY A 90 10.23 8.32 11.54
N SER A 91 10.48 7.05 11.89
CA SER A 91 11.76 6.40 11.63
C SER A 91 12.07 6.34 10.12
N PRO A 92 13.35 6.23 9.72
CA PRO A 92 13.69 6.13 8.28
C PRO A 92 12.93 5.02 7.57
N GLY A 93 12.83 3.84 8.20
CA GLY A 93 12.08 2.71 7.65
C GLY A 93 10.59 3.03 7.48
N ALA A 94 9.93 3.60 8.49
CA ALA A 94 8.52 4.00 8.44
C ALA A 94 8.27 5.05 7.35
N ALA A 95 9.15 6.05 7.23
CA ALA A 95 9.05 7.06 6.17
C ALA A 95 9.10 6.43 4.77
N HIS A 96 10.00 5.47 4.54
CA HIS A 96 10.07 4.73 3.27
C HIS A 96 8.83 3.86 3.04
N LEU A 97 8.24 3.27 4.07
CA LEU A 97 6.96 2.54 3.95
C LEU A 97 5.80 3.46 3.56
N HIS A 98 5.76 4.68 4.05
CA HIS A 98 4.78 5.66 3.60
C HIS A 98 4.96 6.04 2.12
N VAL A 99 6.20 6.17 1.62
CA VAL A 99 6.47 6.37 0.19
C VAL A 99 5.99 5.14 -0.60
N ALA A 100 6.38 3.93 -0.19
CA ALA A 100 5.95 2.67 -0.82
C ALA A 100 4.40 2.58 -0.88
N ARG A 101 3.70 2.97 0.19
CA ARG A 101 2.24 3.03 0.22
C ARG A 101 1.67 3.94 -0.88
N THR A 102 2.25 5.11 -1.10
CA THR A 102 1.77 6.02 -2.14
C THR A 102 2.04 5.51 -3.55
N VAL A 103 3.17 4.83 -3.77
CA VAL A 103 3.49 4.14 -5.03
C VAL A 103 2.52 2.97 -5.25
N CYS A 104 2.21 2.18 -4.21
CA CYS A 104 1.22 1.09 -4.25
C CYS A 104 -0.16 1.60 -4.69
N ARG A 105 -0.64 2.72 -4.12
CA ARG A 105 -1.90 3.37 -4.52
C ARG A 105 -1.86 3.89 -5.96
N ARG A 106 -0.69 4.30 -6.48
CA ARG A 106 -0.54 4.65 -7.89
C ARG A 106 -0.66 3.39 -8.77
N ALA A 107 0.00 2.29 -8.40
CA ALA A 107 -0.12 1.01 -9.10
C ALA A 107 -1.57 0.50 -9.12
N GLU A 108 -2.29 0.62 -7.99
CA GLU A 108 -3.72 0.27 -7.90
C GLU A 108 -4.56 1.08 -8.88
N ARG A 109 -4.41 2.41 -8.92
CA ARG A 109 -5.16 3.25 -9.89
C ARG A 109 -4.87 2.87 -11.33
N LEU A 110 -3.62 2.55 -11.68
CA LEU A 110 -3.25 2.09 -13.00
C LEU A 110 -3.84 0.71 -13.32
N ALA A 111 -3.88 -0.20 -12.35
CA ALA A 111 -4.52 -1.52 -12.50
C ALA A 111 -6.04 -1.37 -12.70
N VAL A 112 -6.70 -0.46 -11.97
CA VAL A 112 -8.12 -0.16 -12.15
C VAL A 112 -8.40 0.42 -13.55
N ALA A 113 -7.55 1.34 -14.04
CA ALA A 113 -7.68 1.86 -15.40
C ALA A 113 -7.49 0.76 -16.44
N LEU A 114 -6.45 -0.07 -16.30
CA LEU A 114 -6.19 -1.19 -17.19
C LEU A 114 -7.35 -2.20 -17.22
N ALA A 115 -7.96 -2.51 -16.08
CA ALA A 115 -9.08 -3.46 -15.97
C ALA A 115 -10.35 -3.00 -16.70
N ARG A 116 -10.46 -1.71 -17.04
CA ARG A 116 -11.59 -1.17 -17.85
C ARG A 116 -11.38 -1.43 -19.34
N GLU A 117 -10.17 -1.62 -19.77
CA GLU A 117 -9.79 -1.78 -21.18
C GLU A 117 -9.57 -3.25 -21.55
N GLU A 118 -9.05 -4.05 -20.62
CA GLU A 118 -8.71 -5.44 -20.86
C GLU A 118 -8.80 -6.28 -19.58
N ALA A 119 -8.98 -7.60 -19.74
CA ALA A 119 -9.01 -8.52 -18.60
C ALA A 119 -7.63 -8.60 -17.92
N ILE A 120 -7.64 -8.56 -16.59
CA ILE A 120 -6.48 -8.79 -15.73
C ILE A 120 -6.82 -9.82 -14.64
N GLY A 121 -5.83 -10.31 -13.92
CA GLY A 121 -6.03 -11.24 -12.81
C GLY A 121 -7.02 -10.69 -11.77
N SER A 122 -7.98 -11.51 -11.34
CA SER A 122 -9.07 -11.09 -10.43
C SER A 122 -8.57 -10.61 -9.06
N TRP A 123 -7.39 -11.04 -8.64
CA TRP A 123 -6.80 -10.70 -7.35
C TRP A 123 -5.77 -9.55 -7.40
N VAL A 124 -5.48 -9.00 -8.59
CA VAL A 124 -4.51 -7.90 -8.78
C VAL A 124 -4.93 -6.66 -8.00
N ILE A 125 -6.16 -6.17 -8.24
CA ILE A 125 -6.68 -4.96 -7.57
C ILE A 125 -6.90 -5.20 -6.07
N PRO A 126 -7.56 -6.28 -5.62
CA PRO A 126 -7.70 -6.58 -4.20
C PRO A 126 -6.37 -6.65 -3.45
N TYR A 127 -5.35 -7.25 -4.07
CA TYR A 127 -4.02 -7.34 -3.47
C TYR A 127 -3.36 -5.96 -3.30
N LEU A 128 -3.33 -5.14 -4.34
CA LEU A 128 -2.74 -3.79 -4.28
C LEU A 128 -3.47 -2.90 -3.28
N ASN A 129 -4.81 -2.97 -3.24
CA ASN A 129 -5.61 -2.27 -2.26
C ASN A 129 -5.19 -2.68 -0.84
N ARG A 130 -5.20 -3.98 -0.55
CA ARG A 130 -4.88 -4.50 0.77
C ARG A 130 -3.41 -4.27 1.15
N LEU A 131 -2.48 -4.33 0.17
CA LEU A 131 -1.07 -4.01 0.39
C LEU A 131 -0.88 -2.55 0.81
N SER A 132 -1.65 -1.62 0.21
CA SER A 132 -1.56 -0.21 0.62
C SER A 132 -1.96 0.00 2.08
N ASP A 133 -2.99 -0.71 2.56
CA ASP A 133 -3.41 -0.67 3.96
C ASP A 133 -2.35 -1.31 4.88
N ALA A 134 -1.80 -2.45 4.45
CA ALA A 134 -0.75 -3.14 5.19
C ALA A 134 0.50 -2.26 5.36
N LEU A 135 0.94 -1.56 4.32
CA LEU A 135 2.09 -0.66 4.39
C LEU A 135 1.87 0.51 5.36
N PHE A 136 0.63 0.98 5.50
CA PHE A 136 0.28 1.99 6.50
C PHE A 136 0.41 1.43 7.93
N VAL A 137 -0.17 0.26 8.19
CA VAL A 137 -0.06 -0.41 9.49
C VAL A 137 1.39 -0.74 9.84
N MET A 138 2.15 -1.24 8.88
CA MET A 138 3.57 -1.56 9.03
C MET A 138 4.42 -0.34 9.39
N ALA A 139 4.12 0.83 8.82
CA ALA A 139 4.82 2.07 9.16
C ALA A 139 4.57 2.48 10.62
N GLY A 140 3.32 2.45 11.09
CA GLY A 140 2.97 2.73 12.49
C GLY A 140 3.59 1.70 13.45
N TRP A 141 3.58 0.42 13.07
CA TRP A 141 4.20 -0.65 13.86
C TRP A 141 5.72 -0.45 13.99
N GLU A 142 6.42 -0.10 12.89
CA GLU A 142 7.85 0.20 12.91
C GLU A 142 8.17 1.43 13.78
N ASN A 143 7.37 2.51 13.68
CA ASN A 143 7.54 3.68 14.55
C ASN A 143 7.40 3.31 16.01
N ARG A 144 6.36 2.56 16.37
CA ARG A 144 6.18 2.08 17.75
C ARG A 144 7.35 1.23 18.21
N HIS A 145 7.84 0.32 17.38
CA HIS A 145 8.97 -0.55 17.70
C HIS A 145 10.27 0.23 17.94
N ARG A 146 10.44 1.34 17.22
CA ARG A 146 11.57 2.27 17.39
C ARG A 146 11.38 3.29 18.50
N GLY A 147 10.23 3.30 19.18
CA GLY A 147 9.92 4.32 20.18
C GLY A 147 9.74 5.71 19.59
N VAL A 148 9.35 5.80 18.32
CA VAL A 148 9.05 7.04 17.60
C VAL A 148 7.54 7.25 17.58
N GLU A 149 7.08 8.40 18.06
CA GLU A 149 5.66 8.75 18.03
C GLU A 149 5.23 9.25 16.65
N ASP A 150 4.02 8.85 16.22
CA ASP A 150 3.40 9.39 15.03
C ASP A 150 2.99 10.84 15.25
N VAL A 151 3.34 11.71 14.32
CA VAL A 151 2.94 13.12 14.34
C VAL A 151 1.54 13.24 13.75
N THR A 152 0.59 13.73 14.54
CA THR A 152 -0.77 13.93 14.07
C THR A 152 -0.91 15.19 13.23
N TRP A 153 -1.77 15.15 12.23
CA TRP A 153 -2.10 16.33 11.42
C TRP A 153 -2.82 17.38 12.26
N ASN A 154 -2.28 18.59 12.28
CA ASN A 154 -2.91 19.75 12.91
C ASN A 154 -3.72 20.54 11.87
N SER A 155 -5.01 20.27 11.81
CA SER A 155 -5.93 20.97 10.88
C SER A 155 -6.11 22.46 11.20
N ARG A 156 -5.65 22.93 12.37
CA ARG A 156 -5.77 24.33 12.82
C ARG A 156 -4.44 25.08 12.86
N LEU A 157 -3.41 24.58 12.20
CA LEU A 157 -2.06 25.15 12.23
C LEU A 157 -2.04 26.65 11.81
N TRP A 158 -2.90 27.04 10.89
CA TRP A 158 -3.03 28.39 10.34
C TRP A 158 -4.37 29.06 10.69
N GLY A 159 -5.01 28.66 11.76
CA GLY A 159 -6.34 29.11 12.19
C GLY A 159 -7.46 28.12 11.81
N ASP A 160 -8.71 28.56 11.94
CA ASP A 160 -9.85 27.70 11.59
C ASP A 160 -9.92 27.48 10.08
N ILE A 161 -9.62 26.28 9.65
CA ILE A 161 -9.77 25.87 8.24
C ILE A 161 -11.26 25.62 7.97
N PRO A 162 -11.84 26.22 6.91
CA PRO A 162 -13.23 25.98 6.56
C PRO A 162 -13.53 24.47 6.44
N LEU A 163 -14.69 24.04 6.95
CA LEU A 163 -15.09 22.64 7.02
C LEU A 163 -15.02 21.90 5.67
N PHE A 164 -15.17 22.62 4.56
CA PHE A 164 -15.06 22.05 3.21
C PHE A 164 -13.65 21.48 2.90
N VAL A 165 -12.58 22.10 3.43
CA VAL A 165 -11.20 21.62 3.21
C VAL A 165 -10.99 20.30 3.99
N VAL A 166 -11.53 20.19 5.20
CA VAL A 166 -11.47 18.96 6.00
C VAL A 166 -12.25 17.83 5.32
N LYS A 167 -13.44 18.13 4.78
CA LYS A 167 -14.26 17.18 4.02
C LYS A 167 -13.60 16.73 2.72
N ALA A 168 -12.86 17.62 2.04
CA ALA A 168 -12.13 17.29 0.82
C ALA A 168 -11.05 16.23 1.07
N VAL A 169 -10.29 16.38 2.14
CA VAL A 169 -9.24 15.43 2.52
C VAL A 169 -9.83 14.09 2.97
N ALA A 170 -11.01 14.10 3.59
CA ALA A 170 -11.73 12.90 4.03
C ALA A 170 -12.52 12.20 2.89
N GLY A 171 -12.52 12.73 1.66
CA GLY A 171 -13.25 12.14 0.53
C GLY A 171 -14.75 12.42 0.50
N GLU A 172 -15.24 13.35 1.33
CA GLU A 172 -16.68 13.68 1.44
C GLU A 172 -17.15 14.75 0.44
N LEU A 173 -16.28 15.26 -0.42
CA LEU A 173 -16.56 16.38 -1.35
C LEU A 173 -17.45 16.06 -2.54
N LEU A 174 -17.95 14.84 -2.68
CA LEU A 174 -18.74 14.43 -3.86
C LEU A 174 -20.26 14.45 -3.65
N GLN A 175 -20.77 14.91 -2.51
CA GLN A 175 -22.22 14.85 -2.23
C GLN A 175 -22.95 16.21 -2.20
N GLU A 176 -22.29 17.34 -2.39
CA GLU A 176 -22.96 18.64 -2.43
C GLU A 176 -22.98 19.29 -3.82
N LYS A 177 -23.36 18.55 -4.87
CA LYS A 177 -23.88 19.08 -6.13
C LYS A 177 -25.07 18.25 -6.55
N GLY A 178 -26.18 18.44 -5.87
CA GLY A 178 -27.52 18.13 -6.30
C GLY A 178 -28.26 19.40 -6.56
#